data_3a7fae68326d491e066d152e9fb6b1c5
#
_entry.id   3a7fae68326d491e066d152e9fb6b1c5
#
_cell.length_a   1.000
_cell.length_b   1.000
_cell.length_c   1.000
_cell.angle_alpha   90.00
_cell.angle_beta   90.00
_cell.angle_gamma   90.00
#
_symmetry.space_group_name_H-M   'P 1'
#
loop_
_entity.id
_entity.type
_entity.pdbx_description
1 polymer ?
#
loop_
_entity_poly.entity_id
_entity_poly.type
_entity_poly.pdbx_seq_one_letter_code
_entity_poly.pdbx_strand_id
1 'polypeptide(L)'
;MTFASGATLDRYDLTVETYGELNAARTNAVLVCHALSGHHHVAGFYKAAPEPTKSEGWWDNLIGPGRPLDTRKFFVIGVNNLGGCHGSTGPSTVNAATGHRFGSDFPIVTVTDWVRAQARLAD
;
A
#
# COMPACT_ATOMS: atom_id res chain seq x y z
N MET A 1 7.28 -14.62 5.09
CA MET A 1 8.28 -13.53 5.11
C MET A 1 9.02 -13.56 6.42
N THR A 2 10.37 -13.44 6.39
CA THR A 2 11.18 -13.28 7.61
C THR A 2 11.53 -11.80 7.78
N PHE A 3 11.21 -11.24 8.94
CA PHE A 3 11.47 -9.85 9.30
C PHE A 3 12.92 -9.64 9.73
N ALA A 4 13.38 -8.40 9.76
CA ALA A 4 14.71 -8.04 10.28
C ALA A 4 14.88 -8.43 11.76
N SER A 5 13.79 -8.52 12.53
CA SER A 5 13.77 -9.01 13.91
C SER A 5 13.98 -10.53 14.05
N GLY A 6 13.96 -11.29 12.96
CA GLY A 6 13.98 -12.75 12.97
C GLY A 6 12.58 -13.39 13.10
N ALA A 7 11.54 -12.63 13.42
CA ALA A 7 10.17 -13.14 13.43
C ALA A 7 9.73 -13.53 12.01
N THR A 8 8.72 -14.39 11.90
CA THR A 8 8.18 -14.85 10.62
C THR A 8 6.69 -14.58 10.51
N LEU A 9 6.24 -14.34 9.29
CA LEU A 9 4.84 -14.25 8.91
C LEU A 9 4.66 -15.11 7.65
N ASP A 10 3.86 -16.17 7.76
CA ASP A 10 3.70 -17.15 6.67
C ASP A 10 2.97 -16.52 5.49
N ARG A 11 1.98 -15.71 5.77
CA ARG A 11 1.18 -15.01 4.78
C ARG A 11 0.93 -13.56 5.21
N TYR A 12 0.93 -12.66 4.25
CA TYR A 12 0.47 -11.28 4.42
C TYR A 12 -0.21 -10.79 3.15
N ASP A 13 -1.08 -9.82 3.31
CA ASP A 13 -1.77 -9.12 2.24
C ASP A 13 -1.37 -7.64 2.28
N LEU A 14 -1.19 -7.02 1.13
CA LEU A 14 -0.99 -5.59 0.98
C LEU A 14 -2.19 -4.99 0.27
N THR A 15 -2.76 -3.92 0.81
CA THR A 15 -3.79 -3.15 0.13
C THR A 15 -3.14 -2.23 -0.88
N VAL A 16 -3.66 -2.25 -2.11
CA VAL A 16 -3.08 -1.54 -3.24
C VAL A 16 -4.18 -0.81 -4.01
N GLU A 17 -3.88 0.38 -4.50
CA GLU A 17 -4.65 1.05 -5.55
C GLU A 17 -3.74 1.33 -6.74
N THR A 18 -4.30 1.27 -7.94
CA THR A 18 -3.56 1.51 -9.17
C THR A 18 -4.27 2.53 -10.04
N TYR A 19 -3.48 3.33 -10.78
CA TYR A 19 -3.96 4.41 -11.63
C TYR A 19 -3.23 4.34 -12.97
N GLY A 20 -3.99 4.46 -14.08
CA GLY A 20 -3.45 4.28 -15.43
C GLY A 20 -3.35 2.80 -15.84
N GLU A 21 -2.62 2.52 -16.91
CA GLU A 21 -2.47 1.18 -17.49
C GLU A 21 -1.00 0.78 -17.58
N LEU A 22 -0.71 -0.47 -17.16
CA LEU A 22 0.61 -1.07 -17.32
C LEU A 22 0.81 -1.46 -18.78
N ASN A 23 1.88 -0.95 -19.41
CA ASN A 23 2.20 -1.31 -20.78
C ASN A 23 2.70 -2.75 -20.90
N ALA A 24 2.63 -3.31 -22.11
CA ALA A 24 3.02 -4.72 -22.36
C ALA A 24 4.50 -5.00 -22.01
N ALA A 25 5.37 -4.00 -22.12
CA ALA A 25 6.78 -4.10 -21.77
C ALA A 25 7.05 -3.93 -20.26
N ARG A 26 6.03 -3.58 -19.46
CA ARG A 26 6.11 -3.32 -18.01
C ARG A 26 7.17 -2.27 -17.63
N THR A 27 7.35 -1.23 -18.46
CA THR A 27 8.39 -0.21 -18.29
C THR A 27 7.88 1.12 -17.75
N ASN A 28 6.57 1.24 -17.52
CA ASN A 28 5.92 2.49 -17.12
C ASN A 28 5.34 2.45 -15.69
N ALA A 29 5.71 1.47 -14.89
CA ALA A 29 5.25 1.37 -13.50
C ALA A 29 5.98 2.37 -12.59
N VAL A 30 5.23 3.03 -11.70
CA VAL A 30 5.74 3.95 -10.67
C VAL A 30 5.13 3.55 -9.34
N LEU A 31 5.97 3.13 -8.40
CA LEU A 31 5.57 2.84 -7.03
C LEU A 31 5.62 4.13 -6.20
N VAL A 32 4.51 4.45 -5.54
CA VAL A 32 4.40 5.62 -4.66
C VAL A 32 4.50 5.15 -3.21
N CYS A 33 5.56 5.61 -2.53
CA CYS A 33 5.80 5.31 -1.13
C CYS A 33 5.22 6.43 -0.25
N HIS A 34 4.28 6.09 0.63
CA HIS A 34 3.67 7.05 1.54
C HIS A 34 4.50 7.26 2.82
N ALA A 35 4.29 8.39 3.50
CA ALA A 35 4.85 8.66 4.81
C ALA A 35 4.27 7.70 5.88
N LEU A 36 4.85 7.70 7.09
CA LEU A 36 4.47 6.77 8.18
C LEU A 36 2.96 6.74 8.45
N SER A 37 2.28 7.88 8.42
CA SER A 37 0.84 8.03 8.65
C SER A 37 -0.01 8.03 7.38
N GLY A 38 0.59 7.77 6.21
CA GLY A 38 -0.13 7.70 4.93
C GLY A 38 -0.75 6.32 4.67
N HIS A 39 -1.30 6.16 3.49
CA HIS A 39 -1.93 4.93 3.03
C HIS A 39 -1.94 4.84 1.48
N HIS A 40 -2.51 3.78 0.95
CA HIS A 40 -2.53 3.44 -0.48
C HIS A 40 -3.35 4.39 -1.36
N HIS A 41 -4.32 5.14 -0.80
CA HIS A 41 -5.15 6.06 -1.59
C HIS A 41 -4.38 7.33 -1.92
N VAL A 42 -3.64 7.31 -3.02
CA VAL A 42 -2.72 8.40 -3.40
C VAL A 42 -3.37 9.44 -4.30
N ALA A 43 -4.41 9.10 -5.06
CA ALA A 43 -5.10 10.01 -5.98
C ALA A 43 -6.59 9.68 -6.12
N GLY A 44 -7.35 10.62 -6.70
CA GLY A 44 -8.79 10.45 -6.93
C GLY A 44 -9.63 10.64 -5.69
N PHE A 45 -10.90 10.29 -5.81
CA PHE A 45 -11.92 10.47 -4.77
C PHE A 45 -12.74 9.21 -4.60
N TYR A 46 -12.99 8.79 -3.37
CA TYR A 46 -13.95 7.72 -3.08
C TYR A 46 -15.37 8.24 -3.22
N LYS A 47 -16.12 7.73 -4.20
CA LYS A 47 -17.51 8.16 -4.49
C LYS A 47 -18.50 7.98 -3.32
N ALA A 48 -18.22 7.06 -2.41
CA ALA A 48 -19.11 6.71 -1.31
C ALA A 48 -18.67 7.33 0.04
N ALA A 49 -17.68 8.23 0.05
CA ALA A 49 -17.26 8.85 1.30
C ALA A 49 -18.31 9.87 1.78
N PRO A 50 -18.65 9.87 3.08
CA PRO A 50 -19.64 10.79 3.64
C PRO A 50 -19.18 12.26 3.60
N GLU A 51 -17.88 12.51 3.49
CA GLU A 51 -17.28 13.84 3.36
C GLU A 51 -16.27 13.87 2.22
N PRO A 52 -16.45 14.73 1.19
CA PRO A 52 -15.53 14.82 0.05
C PRO A 52 -14.06 15.02 0.44
N THR A 53 -13.79 15.83 1.45
CA THR A 53 -12.44 16.15 1.93
C THR A 53 -11.69 14.95 2.53
N LYS A 54 -12.42 13.91 2.98
CA LYS A 54 -11.83 12.67 3.50
C LYS A 54 -11.69 11.58 2.46
N SER A 55 -12.17 11.84 1.24
CA SER A 55 -12.14 10.90 0.13
C SER A 55 -11.06 11.20 -0.89
N GLU A 56 -10.38 12.34 -0.76
CA GLU A 56 -9.34 12.77 -1.70
C GLU A 56 -8.02 12.04 -1.43
N GLY A 57 -7.44 11.50 -2.49
CA GLY A 57 -6.10 10.95 -2.44
C GLY A 57 -5.07 12.03 -2.07
N TRP A 58 -4.14 11.69 -1.17
CA TRP A 58 -3.23 12.68 -0.57
C TRP A 58 -2.23 13.33 -1.55
N TRP A 59 -2.10 12.78 -2.78
CA TRP A 59 -1.35 13.36 -3.91
C TRP A 59 -2.22 13.57 -5.14
N ASP A 60 -3.51 13.79 -4.97
CA ASP A 60 -4.41 14.00 -6.09
C ASP A 60 -3.96 15.17 -7.00
N ASN A 61 -3.39 16.21 -6.45
CA ASN A 61 -2.83 17.33 -7.21
C ASN A 61 -1.61 16.95 -8.10
N LEU A 62 -0.93 15.83 -7.81
CA LEU A 62 0.27 15.39 -8.53
C LEU A 62 -0.02 14.25 -9.52
N ILE A 63 -0.97 13.38 -9.21
CA ILE A 63 -1.24 12.14 -9.91
C ILE A 63 -2.58 12.21 -10.63
N GLY A 64 -2.58 11.99 -11.95
CA GLY A 64 -3.81 11.99 -12.75
C GLY A 64 -3.57 12.31 -14.21
N PRO A 65 -4.63 12.28 -15.05
CA PRO A 65 -4.49 12.63 -16.46
C PRO A 65 -4.01 14.08 -16.65
N GLY A 66 -2.88 14.26 -17.32
CA GLY A 66 -2.29 15.59 -17.59
C GLY A 66 -1.61 16.24 -16.40
N ARG A 67 -1.51 15.58 -15.26
CA ARG A 67 -0.79 16.02 -14.06
C ARG A 67 0.70 15.66 -14.17
N PRO A 68 1.59 16.15 -13.28
CA PRO A 68 3.02 15.82 -13.31
C PRO A 68 3.30 14.33 -13.41
N LEU A 69 2.58 13.49 -12.66
CA LEU A 69 2.56 12.04 -12.81
C LEU A 69 1.34 11.64 -13.66
N ASP A 70 1.49 11.78 -14.98
CA ASP A 70 0.40 11.60 -15.94
C ASP A 70 0.01 10.12 -16.09
N THR A 71 -1.15 9.78 -15.58
CA THR A 71 -1.67 8.39 -15.61
C THR A 71 -2.06 7.89 -17.01
N ARG A 72 -2.02 8.75 -18.05
CA ARG A 72 -2.09 8.29 -19.45
C ARG A 72 -0.77 7.69 -19.94
N LYS A 73 0.33 7.94 -19.23
CA LYS A 73 1.69 7.47 -19.56
C LYS A 73 2.22 6.47 -18.55
N PHE A 74 1.93 6.69 -17.28
CA PHE A 74 2.43 5.90 -16.16
C PHE A 74 1.33 5.04 -15.53
N PHE A 75 1.73 3.84 -15.14
CA PHE A 75 0.96 2.98 -14.26
C PHE A 75 1.42 3.23 -12.82
N VAL A 76 0.64 3.97 -12.06
CA VAL A 76 0.97 4.38 -10.71
C VAL A 76 0.40 3.39 -9.71
N ILE A 77 1.20 2.96 -8.76
CA ILE A 77 0.84 1.99 -7.72
C ILE A 77 0.96 2.67 -6.36
N GLY A 78 -0.16 2.86 -5.68
CA GLY A 78 -0.23 3.23 -4.26
C GLY A 78 -0.34 1.97 -3.42
N VAL A 79 0.55 1.78 -2.46
CA VAL A 79 0.55 0.60 -1.59
C VAL A 79 0.47 1.00 -0.14
N ASN A 80 -0.37 0.33 0.65
CA ASN A 80 -0.39 0.49 2.10
C ASN A 80 0.65 -0.42 2.74
N ASN A 81 1.54 0.15 3.55
CA ASN A 81 2.64 -0.57 4.17
C ASN A 81 2.17 -1.73 5.06
N LEU A 82 2.94 -2.81 5.09
CA LEU A 82 2.79 -3.92 6.03
C LEU A 82 2.86 -3.40 7.47
N GLY A 83 1.93 -3.80 8.33
CA GLY A 83 1.79 -3.27 9.68
C GLY A 83 0.95 -1.99 9.76
N GLY A 84 0.54 -1.41 8.62
CA GLY A 84 -0.35 -0.25 8.55
C GLY A 84 -1.81 -0.60 8.90
N CYS A 85 -2.61 0.46 9.19
CA CYS A 85 -4.00 0.29 9.64
C CYS A 85 -5.06 0.46 8.53
N HIS A 86 -4.64 0.52 7.25
CA HIS A 86 -5.53 0.74 6.11
C HIS A 86 -5.66 -0.49 5.20
N GLY A 87 -5.87 -1.67 5.81
CA GLY A 87 -6.23 -2.89 5.12
C GLY A 87 -5.09 -3.88 4.86
N SER A 88 -3.83 -3.46 4.80
CA SER A 88 -2.69 -4.38 4.79
C SER A 88 -2.61 -5.16 6.11
N THR A 89 -2.03 -6.37 6.05
CA THR A 89 -1.81 -7.17 7.26
C THR A 89 -1.04 -6.37 8.30
N GLY A 90 -1.58 -6.33 9.52
CA GLY A 90 -1.04 -5.54 10.62
C GLY A 90 -1.58 -6.00 11.97
N PRO A 91 -1.32 -5.25 13.06
CA PRO A 91 -1.76 -5.59 14.41
C PRO A 91 -3.27 -5.83 14.55
N SER A 92 -4.09 -5.16 13.75
CA SER A 92 -5.55 -5.32 13.74
C SER A 92 -6.05 -6.56 12.99
N THR A 93 -5.18 -7.22 12.22
CA THR A 93 -5.53 -8.42 11.45
C THR A 93 -5.72 -9.63 12.37
N VAL A 94 -6.68 -10.49 12.04
CA VAL A 94 -6.86 -11.76 12.75
C VAL A 94 -5.76 -12.73 12.34
N ASN A 95 -5.04 -13.26 13.32
CA ASN A 95 -4.08 -14.33 13.13
C ASN A 95 -4.84 -15.65 12.95
N ALA A 96 -4.70 -16.24 11.77
CA ALA A 96 -5.40 -17.48 11.43
C ALA A 96 -5.04 -18.67 12.34
N ALA A 97 -3.85 -18.67 12.94
CA ALA A 97 -3.40 -19.73 13.83
C ALA A 97 -4.07 -19.68 15.21
N THR A 98 -4.46 -18.50 15.68
CA THR A 98 -5.03 -18.31 17.03
C THR A 98 -6.49 -17.91 17.03
N GLY A 99 -7.02 -17.42 15.89
CA GLY A 99 -8.37 -16.85 15.79
C GLY A 99 -8.52 -15.46 16.43
N HIS A 100 -7.46 -14.89 16.99
CA HIS A 100 -7.44 -13.57 17.62
C HIS A 100 -6.64 -12.56 16.79
N ARG A 101 -6.85 -11.26 17.04
CA ARG A 101 -6.01 -10.23 16.41
C ARG A 101 -4.56 -10.35 16.88
N PHE A 102 -3.62 -10.03 16.01
CA PHE A 102 -2.21 -10.03 16.37
C PHE A 102 -1.91 -9.09 17.56
N GLY A 103 -2.48 -7.89 17.55
CA GLY A 103 -2.23 -6.93 18.62
C GLY A 103 -0.73 -6.66 18.80
N SER A 104 -0.26 -6.77 20.03
CA SER A 104 1.16 -6.63 20.41
C SER A 104 2.06 -7.75 19.91
N ASP A 105 1.48 -8.89 19.50
CA ASP A 105 2.24 -10.04 18.99
C ASP A 105 2.60 -9.88 17.50
N PHE A 106 2.11 -8.80 16.85
CA PHE A 106 2.50 -8.50 15.48
C PHE A 106 3.99 -8.19 15.43
N PRO A 107 4.75 -8.77 14.45
CA PRO A 107 6.19 -8.54 14.36
C PRO A 107 6.54 -7.05 14.23
N ILE A 108 7.67 -6.65 14.84
CA ILE A 108 8.23 -5.32 14.61
C ILE A 108 8.65 -5.21 13.14
N VAL A 109 8.11 -4.23 12.45
CA VAL A 109 8.35 -3.98 11.03
C VAL A 109 9.32 -2.83 10.86
N THR A 110 10.39 -3.04 10.11
CA THR A 110 11.36 -2.01 9.74
C THR A 110 11.10 -1.51 8.31
N VAL A 111 11.74 -0.39 7.94
CA VAL A 111 11.69 0.12 6.55
C VAL A 111 12.23 -0.93 5.56
N THR A 112 13.26 -1.70 5.95
CA THR A 112 13.78 -2.79 5.12
C THR A 112 12.73 -3.88 4.87
N ASP A 113 11.90 -4.17 5.88
CA ASP A 113 10.82 -5.14 5.73
C ASP A 113 9.72 -4.63 4.79
N TRP A 114 9.39 -3.33 4.82
CA TRP A 114 8.49 -2.72 3.83
C TRP A 114 9.04 -2.86 2.42
N VAL A 115 10.31 -2.52 2.20
CA VAL A 115 10.95 -2.66 0.89
C VAL A 115 10.87 -4.11 0.39
N ARG A 116 11.17 -5.09 1.25
CA ARG A 116 11.09 -6.52 0.88
C ARG A 116 9.66 -6.96 0.57
N ALA A 117 8.67 -6.47 1.33
CA ALA A 117 7.26 -6.79 1.09
C ALA A 117 6.77 -6.20 -0.24
N GLN A 118 7.14 -4.95 -0.52
CA GLN A 118 6.76 -4.25 -1.75
C GLN A 118 7.51 -4.77 -2.99
N ALA A 119 8.76 -5.21 -2.85
CA ALA A 119 9.49 -5.86 -3.96
C ALA A 119 8.75 -7.11 -4.45
N ARG A 120 8.21 -7.93 -3.55
CA ARG A 120 7.39 -9.09 -3.91
C ARG A 120 6.05 -8.75 -4.57
N LEU A 121 5.54 -7.54 -4.37
CA LEU A 121 4.37 -7.05 -5.07
C LEU A 121 4.70 -6.67 -6.52
N ALA A 122 5.94 -6.22 -6.76
CA ALA A 122 6.40 -5.76 -8.07
C ALA A 122 6.86 -6.89 -9.00
N ASP A 123 7.15 -8.09 -8.45
CA ASP A 123 7.51 -9.32 -9.20
C ASP A 123 6.27 -9.95 -9.87
#